data_a8760f1289011bcc080619a4f684c148
#
_entry.id   a8760f1289011bcc080619a4f684c148
#
_cell.length_a   1.000
_cell.length_b   1.000
_cell.length_c   1.000
_cell.angle_alpha   90.00
_cell.angle_beta   90.00
_cell.angle_gamma   90.00
#
_symmetry.space_group_name_H-M   'P 1'
#
loop_
_entity.id
_entity.type
_entity.pdbx_description
1 polymer ?
#
loop_
_entity_poly.entity_id
_entity_poly.type
_entity_poly.pdbx_seq_one_letter_code
_entity_poly.pdbx_strand_id
1 'polypeptide(L)'
;MEKLDLNVVIAGEAGQGLVTLSQILTKTLVRAGYYIVVTQSYQSRIRGGHNSYALRISHREVVAPTEALDLLVALDQNSINLYLPELSDHGFILVDEKVSSTVHSRVIRAPLADLADDKFSNSTALGMVASLLGLHKDSVTRTLREFFDKHAPGTSDHNAESLAAGYNWILNYPVKFPKLHPSTLPEGRLTLNGNEAIALGSIAAGMKFFAFYPMTPATSIATTLAGHAAQMEFVIEQAEDEISAVNMAVGASFAGAPAMVATSGGGFALMTETVSLAGMTETPVVIVVAQRPGPSTGLPTRTEQSDLEFVLHSGHGEFPRAIFTPGDVEQCFHLTIKAFQVAQKYNTPVFVLTDQFLADSYRSVGPFDLGQLSPLNPCLDSCVSANPHLTYLLTESGISPRIFPGMTSQCVRASSSSELVIADSDEHTQDGHLTEDLSVRISMVEKRLRKIDGLKSEVVGPEFIGAAAPETLFVSWGSSRGSVIEAADILAGRGWSVATLNFLQVWPLIPENFVSILEAAKYVVAVEGNATGQFARLIRRETGFHIKKVIHRFDGLPITPKYILDRI
;
A
#
# COMPACT_ATOMS: atom_id res chain seq x y z
N MET A 1 -0.83 -1.25 -35.72
CA MET A 1 -0.51 0.02 -35.05
C MET A 1 0.18 -0.35 -33.74
N GLU A 2 1.35 0.16 -33.51
CA GLU A 2 2.05 -0.01 -32.24
C GLU A 2 1.49 0.98 -31.24
N LYS A 3 1.07 0.52 -30.08
CA LYS A 3 0.61 1.38 -28.99
C LYS A 3 1.69 1.48 -27.90
N LEU A 4 1.81 2.65 -27.27
CA LEU A 4 2.76 2.88 -26.19
C LEU A 4 2.38 2.07 -24.94
N ASP A 5 1.08 1.98 -24.64
CA ASP A 5 0.52 1.19 -23.56
C ASP A 5 -0.80 0.54 -23.98
N LEU A 6 -1.13 -0.58 -23.34
CA LEU A 6 -2.37 -1.34 -23.53
C LEU A 6 -3.05 -1.56 -22.18
N ASN A 7 -4.37 -1.45 -22.16
CA ASN A 7 -5.19 -1.77 -21.00
C ASN A 7 -6.04 -3.02 -21.27
N VAL A 8 -5.78 -4.08 -20.51
CA VAL A 8 -6.47 -5.37 -20.61
C VAL A 8 -7.30 -5.59 -19.36
N VAL A 9 -8.60 -5.84 -19.50
CA VAL A 9 -9.45 -6.23 -18.39
C VAL A 9 -9.83 -7.69 -18.53
N ILE A 10 -9.65 -8.46 -17.46
CA ILE A 10 -10.11 -9.84 -17.31
C ILE A 10 -11.23 -9.83 -16.30
N ALA A 11 -12.43 -10.25 -16.69
CA ALA A 11 -13.63 -10.09 -15.89
C ALA A 11 -14.54 -11.33 -15.93
N GLY A 12 -15.17 -11.63 -14.78
CA GLY A 12 -16.06 -12.78 -14.63
C GLY A 12 -16.56 -12.94 -13.19
N GLU A 13 -17.20 -14.06 -12.90
CA GLU A 13 -17.65 -14.40 -11.55
C GLU A 13 -16.51 -14.93 -10.68
N ALA A 14 -16.64 -14.73 -9.36
CA ALA A 14 -15.73 -15.31 -8.38
C ALA A 14 -15.72 -16.85 -8.48
N GLY A 15 -14.52 -17.43 -8.58
CA GLY A 15 -14.33 -18.88 -8.76
C GLY A 15 -14.04 -19.31 -10.20
N GLN A 16 -14.16 -18.43 -11.20
CA GLN A 16 -13.82 -18.72 -12.60
C GLN A 16 -12.31 -18.64 -12.92
N GLY A 17 -11.43 -18.66 -11.92
CA GLY A 17 -9.97 -18.69 -12.12
C GLY A 17 -9.32 -17.38 -12.57
N LEU A 18 -10.02 -16.25 -12.46
CA LEU A 18 -9.54 -14.91 -12.81
C LEU A 18 -8.20 -14.55 -12.14
N VAL A 19 -8.08 -14.88 -10.85
CA VAL A 19 -6.86 -14.63 -10.05
C VAL A 19 -5.67 -15.31 -10.68
N THR A 20 -5.80 -16.60 -10.99
CA THR A 20 -4.73 -17.42 -11.58
C THR A 20 -4.30 -16.87 -12.93
N LEU A 21 -5.25 -16.58 -13.81
CA LEU A 21 -4.99 -16.02 -15.13
C LEU A 21 -4.24 -14.68 -15.03
N SER A 22 -4.74 -13.78 -14.17
CA SER A 22 -4.13 -12.47 -13.96
C SER A 22 -2.74 -12.55 -13.37
N GLN A 23 -2.50 -13.41 -12.39
CA GLN A 23 -1.18 -13.58 -11.75
C GLN A 23 -0.13 -14.13 -12.72
N ILE A 24 -0.48 -15.14 -13.51
CA ILE A 24 0.44 -15.72 -14.50
C ILE A 24 0.76 -14.69 -15.59
N LEU A 25 -0.26 -13.99 -16.11
CA LEU A 25 -0.07 -12.95 -17.12
C LEU A 25 0.81 -11.81 -16.58
N THR A 26 0.49 -11.30 -15.40
CA THR A 26 1.22 -10.23 -14.71
C THR A 26 2.70 -10.59 -14.54
N LYS A 27 2.99 -11.78 -13.99
CA LYS A 27 4.35 -12.25 -13.77
C LYS A 27 5.11 -12.45 -15.09
N THR A 28 4.42 -12.92 -16.13
CA THR A 28 5.02 -13.08 -17.46
C THR A 28 5.39 -11.72 -18.07
N LEU A 29 4.52 -10.73 -17.96
CA LEU A 29 4.75 -9.37 -18.47
C LEU A 29 5.94 -8.71 -17.77
N VAL A 30 6.03 -8.81 -16.45
CA VAL A 30 7.16 -8.24 -15.70
C VAL A 30 8.48 -8.93 -16.07
N ARG A 31 8.47 -10.25 -16.21
CA ARG A 31 9.65 -11.02 -16.68
C ARG A 31 10.05 -10.69 -18.12
N ALA A 32 9.09 -10.31 -18.96
CA ALA A 32 9.34 -9.82 -20.30
C ALA A 32 9.81 -8.35 -20.33
N GLY A 33 9.95 -7.73 -19.17
CA GLY A 33 10.50 -6.38 -19.00
C GLY A 33 9.47 -5.25 -19.16
N TYR A 34 8.16 -5.53 -19.07
CA TYR A 34 7.15 -4.48 -19.14
C TYR A 34 6.88 -3.85 -17.77
N TYR A 35 6.59 -2.55 -17.78
CA TYR A 35 5.95 -1.87 -16.68
C TYR A 35 4.46 -2.22 -16.64
N ILE A 36 3.94 -2.39 -15.44
CA ILE A 36 2.54 -2.73 -15.23
C ILE A 36 1.91 -1.89 -14.11
N VAL A 37 0.62 -1.64 -14.26
CA VAL A 37 -0.29 -1.23 -13.19
C VAL A 37 -1.46 -2.20 -13.22
N VAL A 38 -1.57 -3.04 -12.19
CA VAL A 38 -2.67 -4.00 -12.08
C VAL A 38 -3.58 -3.60 -10.93
N THR A 39 -4.85 -3.39 -11.24
CA THR A 39 -5.89 -3.08 -10.25
C THR A 39 -6.89 -4.20 -10.17
N GLN A 40 -7.45 -4.40 -8.98
CA GLN A 40 -8.44 -5.44 -8.72
C GLN A 40 -9.76 -4.80 -8.30
N SER A 41 -10.85 -5.34 -8.81
CA SER A 41 -12.19 -5.06 -8.33
C SER A 41 -12.87 -6.37 -7.98
N TYR A 42 -13.20 -6.55 -6.71
CA TYR A 42 -13.85 -7.75 -6.20
C TYR A 42 -14.96 -7.38 -5.21
N GLN A 43 -15.87 -8.31 -5.01
CA GLN A 43 -16.94 -8.16 -4.02
C GLN A 43 -16.59 -8.92 -2.74
N SER A 44 -17.05 -8.40 -1.61
CA SER A 44 -16.88 -9.05 -0.29
C SER A 44 -17.79 -10.28 -0.18
N ARG A 45 -17.57 -11.30 -1.03
CA ARG A 45 -18.33 -12.56 -1.07
C ARG A 45 -17.40 -13.72 -1.37
N ILE A 46 -17.63 -14.87 -0.74
CA ILE A 46 -16.82 -16.08 -0.94
C ILE A 46 -17.13 -16.73 -2.30
N ARG A 47 -18.39 -16.66 -2.77
CA ARG A 47 -18.84 -17.19 -4.06
C ARG A 47 -19.88 -16.27 -4.68
N GLY A 48 -19.86 -16.21 -6.00
CA GLY A 48 -20.69 -15.29 -6.78
C GLY A 48 -20.20 -13.84 -6.68
N GLY A 49 -20.81 -12.98 -7.46
CA GLY A 49 -20.39 -11.60 -7.60
C GLY A 49 -19.35 -11.41 -8.68
N HIS A 50 -19.33 -10.22 -9.22
CA HIS A 50 -18.46 -9.86 -10.33
C HIS A 50 -17.07 -9.44 -9.83
N ASN A 51 -16.03 -10.04 -10.40
CA ASN A 51 -14.63 -9.72 -10.14
C ASN A 51 -13.93 -9.32 -11.44
N SER A 52 -12.96 -8.45 -11.34
CA SER A 52 -12.13 -8.06 -12.48
C SER A 52 -10.72 -7.70 -12.09
N TYR A 53 -9.83 -7.85 -13.05
CA TYR A 53 -8.44 -7.41 -13.01
C TYR A 53 -8.19 -6.53 -14.23
N ALA A 54 -7.79 -5.29 -14.00
CA ALA A 54 -7.39 -4.38 -15.06
C ALA A 54 -5.87 -4.25 -15.06
N LEU A 55 -5.25 -4.58 -16.20
CA LEU A 55 -3.81 -4.60 -16.41
C LEU A 55 -3.45 -3.51 -17.42
N ARG A 56 -2.88 -2.41 -16.98
CA ARG A 56 -2.22 -1.45 -17.85
C ARG A 56 -0.78 -1.90 -18.04
N ILE A 57 -0.34 -2.04 -19.30
CA ILE A 57 0.93 -2.64 -19.72
C ILE A 57 1.65 -1.64 -20.61
N SER A 58 2.91 -1.34 -20.31
CA SER A 58 3.68 -0.37 -21.10
C SER A 58 5.18 -0.76 -21.17
N HIS A 59 5.87 -0.33 -22.23
CA HIS A 59 7.32 -0.36 -22.32
C HIS A 59 7.99 0.83 -21.61
N ARG A 60 7.21 1.83 -21.19
CA ARG A 60 7.64 2.98 -20.37
C ARG A 60 7.01 2.89 -19.01
N GLU A 61 7.59 3.58 -18.06
CA GLU A 61 7.04 3.65 -16.71
C GLU A 61 5.62 4.19 -16.73
N VAL A 62 4.73 3.48 -16.05
CA VAL A 62 3.33 3.85 -15.81
C VAL A 62 3.04 3.73 -14.33
N VAL A 63 2.47 4.78 -13.76
CA VAL A 63 2.27 4.91 -12.30
C VAL A 63 0.80 5.04 -11.89
N ALA A 64 -0.12 5.11 -12.87
CA ALA A 64 -1.54 5.27 -12.64
C ALA A 64 -2.39 4.28 -13.46
N PRO A 65 -3.62 3.95 -13.02
CA PRO A 65 -4.57 3.20 -13.84
C PRO A 65 -5.14 4.07 -14.96
N THR A 66 -5.68 3.42 -16.00
CA THR A 66 -6.39 4.08 -17.09
C THR A 66 -7.78 3.51 -17.26
N GLU A 67 -8.72 4.29 -17.79
CA GLU A 67 -10.13 3.89 -17.93
C GLU A 67 -10.43 3.25 -19.29
N ALA A 68 -9.75 3.67 -20.37
CA ALA A 68 -10.01 3.16 -21.70
C ALA A 68 -9.49 1.73 -21.89
N LEU A 69 -10.37 0.81 -22.32
CA LEU A 69 -10.04 -0.61 -22.51
C LEU A 69 -9.62 -0.91 -23.95
N ASP A 70 -8.51 -1.63 -24.11
CA ASP A 70 -8.06 -2.16 -25.40
C ASP A 70 -8.47 -3.61 -25.62
N LEU A 71 -8.52 -4.39 -24.55
CA LEU A 71 -8.97 -5.78 -24.58
C LEU A 71 -9.80 -6.11 -23.34
N LEU A 72 -11.03 -6.55 -23.55
CA LEU A 72 -11.85 -7.19 -22.54
C LEU A 72 -11.80 -8.70 -22.71
N VAL A 73 -11.36 -9.42 -21.72
CA VAL A 73 -11.49 -10.89 -21.63
C VAL A 73 -12.69 -11.17 -20.72
N ALA A 74 -13.82 -11.46 -21.31
CA ALA A 74 -15.07 -11.65 -20.59
C ALA A 74 -15.36 -13.16 -20.43
N LEU A 75 -15.45 -13.63 -19.19
CA LEU A 75 -15.80 -15.03 -18.89
C LEU A 75 -17.30 -15.24 -18.75
N ASP A 76 -18.09 -14.16 -18.74
CA ASP A 76 -19.54 -14.18 -18.68
C ASP A 76 -20.18 -12.96 -19.38
N GLN A 77 -21.49 -13.02 -19.62
CA GLN A 77 -22.24 -11.95 -20.28
C GLN A 77 -22.31 -10.67 -19.44
N ASN A 78 -22.35 -10.78 -18.11
CA ASN A 78 -22.42 -9.62 -17.22
C ASN A 78 -21.16 -8.77 -17.33
N SER A 79 -20.01 -9.40 -17.47
CA SER A 79 -18.72 -8.72 -17.70
C SER A 79 -18.74 -7.87 -18.97
N ILE A 80 -19.35 -8.38 -20.06
CA ILE A 80 -19.51 -7.62 -21.29
C ILE A 80 -20.38 -6.39 -21.04
N ASN A 81 -21.53 -6.57 -20.39
CA ASN A 81 -22.47 -5.48 -20.14
C ASN A 81 -21.86 -4.36 -19.29
N LEU A 82 -21.02 -4.73 -18.30
CA LEU A 82 -20.37 -3.76 -17.40
C LEU A 82 -19.27 -2.98 -18.09
N TYR A 83 -18.43 -3.63 -18.91
CA TYR A 83 -17.21 -3.01 -19.46
C TYR A 83 -17.36 -2.51 -20.90
N LEU A 84 -18.43 -2.86 -21.60
CA LEU A 84 -18.65 -2.37 -22.96
C LEU A 84 -18.62 -0.83 -23.09
N PRO A 85 -19.15 -0.04 -22.13
CA PRO A 85 -19.06 1.43 -22.18
C PRO A 85 -17.64 1.97 -22.06
N GLU A 86 -16.71 1.22 -21.47
CA GLU A 86 -15.30 1.61 -21.28
C GLU A 86 -14.40 1.16 -22.43
N LEU A 87 -14.93 0.34 -23.35
CA LEU A 87 -14.18 -0.17 -24.50
C LEU A 87 -13.78 0.97 -25.42
N SER A 88 -12.48 1.08 -25.72
CA SER A 88 -11.98 2.10 -26.65
C SER A 88 -12.49 1.87 -28.07
N ASP A 89 -12.46 2.92 -28.92
CA ASP A 89 -12.87 2.83 -30.33
C ASP A 89 -12.13 1.74 -31.12
N HIS A 90 -11.00 1.29 -30.63
CA HIS A 90 -10.16 0.23 -31.21
C HIS A 90 -10.09 -1.04 -30.36
N GLY A 91 -10.85 -1.10 -29.26
CA GLY A 91 -10.86 -2.19 -28.30
C GLY A 91 -11.52 -3.46 -28.86
N PHE A 92 -11.11 -4.60 -28.31
CA PHE A 92 -11.62 -5.93 -28.65
C PHE A 92 -12.23 -6.60 -27.43
N ILE A 93 -13.17 -7.52 -27.68
CA ILE A 93 -13.75 -8.39 -26.66
C ILE A 93 -13.37 -9.84 -27.03
N LEU A 94 -12.67 -10.53 -26.15
CA LEU A 94 -12.44 -11.98 -26.21
C LEU A 94 -13.45 -12.67 -25.30
N VAL A 95 -14.23 -13.58 -25.84
CA VAL A 95 -15.30 -14.27 -25.12
C VAL A 95 -15.47 -15.69 -25.61
N ASP A 96 -15.91 -16.61 -24.74
CA ASP A 96 -16.34 -17.93 -25.17
C ASP A 96 -17.55 -17.83 -26.11
N GLU A 97 -17.57 -18.59 -27.22
CA GLU A 97 -18.65 -18.55 -28.22
C GLU A 97 -20.01 -18.95 -27.63
N LYS A 98 -20.03 -19.73 -26.54
CA LYS A 98 -21.24 -20.18 -25.84
C LYS A 98 -21.86 -19.09 -24.95
N VAL A 99 -21.09 -18.05 -24.58
CA VAL A 99 -21.49 -17.05 -23.56
C VAL A 99 -22.24 -15.87 -24.16
N SER A 100 -21.95 -15.45 -25.40
CA SER A 100 -22.33 -14.11 -25.84
C SER A 100 -23.39 -14.03 -26.91
N SER A 101 -24.44 -13.24 -26.63
CA SER A 101 -25.38 -12.69 -27.60
C SER A 101 -24.99 -11.29 -28.12
N THR A 102 -23.87 -10.70 -27.69
CA THR A 102 -23.50 -9.32 -27.99
C THR A 102 -23.16 -9.15 -29.47
N VAL A 103 -23.83 -8.22 -30.13
CA VAL A 103 -23.49 -7.81 -31.49
C VAL A 103 -22.54 -6.61 -31.42
N HIS A 104 -21.24 -6.88 -31.48
CA HIS A 104 -20.20 -5.87 -31.59
C HIS A 104 -19.21 -6.29 -32.69
N SER A 105 -18.77 -5.36 -33.52
CA SER A 105 -17.94 -5.67 -34.69
C SER A 105 -16.54 -6.21 -34.38
N ARG A 106 -16.09 -6.08 -33.12
CA ARG A 106 -14.75 -6.50 -32.68
C ARG A 106 -14.81 -7.53 -31.55
N VAL A 107 -15.73 -8.48 -31.66
CA VAL A 107 -15.82 -9.62 -30.75
C VAL A 107 -15.07 -10.80 -31.34
N ILE A 108 -14.10 -11.31 -30.59
CA ILE A 108 -13.39 -12.56 -30.86
C ILE A 108 -14.15 -13.66 -30.12
N ARG A 109 -14.93 -14.45 -30.85
CA ARG A 109 -15.64 -15.60 -30.32
C ARG A 109 -14.73 -16.81 -30.37
N ALA A 110 -14.30 -17.28 -29.24
CA ALA A 110 -13.36 -18.36 -29.12
C ALA A 110 -14.03 -19.63 -28.59
N PRO A 111 -13.80 -20.80 -29.18
CA PRO A 111 -14.31 -22.06 -28.68
C PRO A 111 -13.47 -22.56 -27.51
N LEU A 112 -13.50 -21.83 -26.36
CA LEU A 112 -12.60 -22.07 -25.22
C LEU A 112 -12.72 -23.49 -24.67
N ALA A 113 -13.95 -24.00 -24.55
CA ALA A 113 -14.23 -25.33 -24.04
C ALA A 113 -13.92 -26.45 -25.06
N ASP A 114 -13.95 -26.14 -26.36
CA ASP A 114 -13.73 -27.14 -27.41
C ASP A 114 -12.25 -27.31 -27.77
N LEU A 115 -11.44 -26.28 -27.46
CA LEU A 115 -9.97 -26.33 -27.65
C LEU A 115 -9.24 -27.07 -26.52
N ALA A 116 -9.88 -27.20 -25.37
CA ALA A 116 -9.38 -27.94 -24.23
C ALA A 116 -10.56 -28.44 -23.40
N ASP A 117 -10.33 -29.35 -22.43
CA ASP A 117 -11.31 -29.68 -21.42
C ASP A 117 -11.79 -28.39 -20.74
N ASP A 118 -13.09 -28.21 -20.56
CA ASP A 118 -13.75 -27.04 -19.94
C ASP A 118 -13.09 -26.60 -18.63
N LYS A 119 -12.57 -27.56 -17.90
CA LYS A 119 -11.77 -27.40 -16.67
C LYS A 119 -10.51 -26.53 -16.86
N PHE A 120 -9.96 -26.44 -18.07
CA PHE A 120 -8.73 -25.71 -18.40
C PHE A 120 -8.96 -24.50 -19.33
N SER A 121 -10.21 -24.10 -19.56
CA SER A 121 -10.60 -22.98 -20.43
C SER A 121 -9.87 -21.65 -20.10
N ASN A 122 -9.54 -21.42 -18.83
CA ASN A 122 -8.75 -20.28 -18.41
C ASN A 122 -7.33 -20.29 -18.97
N SER A 123 -6.68 -21.44 -19.02
CA SER A 123 -5.35 -21.58 -19.63
C SER A 123 -5.39 -21.40 -21.14
N THR A 124 -6.48 -21.81 -21.77
CA THR A 124 -6.76 -21.52 -23.18
C THR A 124 -6.90 -20.02 -23.42
N ALA A 125 -7.70 -19.33 -22.61
CA ALA A 125 -7.86 -17.87 -22.68
C ALA A 125 -6.53 -17.14 -22.44
N LEU A 126 -5.72 -17.59 -21.47
CA LEU A 126 -4.38 -17.05 -21.22
C LEU A 126 -3.48 -17.16 -22.44
N GLY A 127 -3.50 -18.31 -23.13
CA GLY A 127 -2.75 -18.51 -24.37
C GLY A 127 -3.16 -17.54 -25.47
N MET A 128 -4.47 -17.30 -25.63
CA MET A 128 -5.00 -16.33 -26.60
C MET A 128 -4.55 -14.90 -26.27
N VAL A 129 -4.69 -14.47 -25.02
CA VAL A 129 -4.27 -13.14 -24.57
C VAL A 129 -2.77 -12.95 -24.78
N ALA A 130 -1.96 -13.93 -24.38
CA ALA A 130 -0.52 -13.89 -24.56
C ALA A 130 -0.11 -13.71 -26.04
N SER A 131 -0.76 -14.43 -26.94
CA SER A 131 -0.52 -14.34 -28.38
C SER A 131 -0.98 -12.97 -28.95
N LEU A 132 -2.14 -12.45 -28.52
CA LEU A 132 -2.60 -11.11 -28.91
C LEU A 132 -1.60 -10.02 -28.50
N LEU A 133 -1.08 -10.11 -27.28
CA LEU A 133 -0.08 -9.17 -26.76
C LEU A 133 1.31 -9.33 -27.39
N GLY A 134 1.56 -10.43 -28.12
CA GLY A 134 2.85 -10.72 -28.73
C GLY A 134 3.89 -11.29 -27.76
N LEU A 135 3.46 -11.87 -26.64
CA LEU A 135 4.34 -12.53 -25.68
C LEU A 135 4.84 -13.88 -26.23
N HIS A 136 6.07 -14.25 -25.92
CA HIS A 136 6.62 -15.54 -26.35
C HIS A 136 5.93 -16.71 -25.63
N LYS A 137 5.45 -17.69 -26.40
CA LYS A 137 4.73 -18.86 -25.89
C LYS A 137 5.50 -19.57 -24.78
N ASP A 138 6.81 -19.81 -24.98
CA ASP A 138 7.64 -20.54 -24.01
C ASP A 138 7.78 -19.78 -22.68
N SER A 139 7.82 -18.45 -22.70
CA SER A 139 7.88 -17.62 -21.48
C SER A 139 6.59 -17.73 -20.66
N VAL A 140 5.44 -17.68 -21.32
CA VAL A 140 4.14 -17.84 -20.66
C VAL A 140 3.98 -19.27 -20.12
N THR A 141 4.34 -20.28 -20.93
CA THR A 141 4.27 -21.69 -20.54
C THR A 141 5.15 -21.97 -19.32
N ARG A 142 6.37 -21.44 -19.29
CA ARG A 142 7.27 -21.58 -18.13
C ARG A 142 6.66 -20.98 -16.86
N THR A 143 6.11 -19.76 -16.95
CA THR A 143 5.49 -19.12 -15.79
C THR A 143 4.25 -19.88 -15.32
N LEU A 144 3.45 -20.40 -16.25
CA LEU A 144 2.29 -21.23 -15.95
C LEU A 144 2.68 -22.52 -15.22
N ARG A 145 3.71 -23.24 -15.74
CA ARG A 145 4.20 -24.48 -15.10
C ARG A 145 4.70 -24.20 -13.67
N GLU A 146 5.54 -23.19 -13.47
CA GLU A 146 5.99 -22.80 -12.13
C GLU A 146 4.85 -22.51 -11.17
N PHE A 147 3.76 -21.91 -11.67
CA PHE A 147 2.58 -21.64 -10.85
C PHE A 147 1.87 -22.94 -10.45
N PHE A 148 1.54 -23.80 -11.43
CA PHE A 148 0.77 -25.01 -11.17
C PHE A 148 1.56 -26.09 -10.44
N ASP A 149 2.87 -26.23 -10.69
CA ASP A 149 3.73 -27.15 -9.96
C ASP A 149 3.76 -26.85 -8.45
N LYS A 150 3.64 -25.56 -8.09
CA LYS A 150 3.59 -25.11 -6.69
C LYS A 150 2.20 -25.25 -6.06
N HIS A 151 1.12 -24.91 -6.80
CA HIS A 151 -0.22 -24.75 -6.22
C HIS A 151 -1.19 -25.88 -6.53
N ALA A 152 -0.99 -26.62 -7.61
CA ALA A 152 -1.81 -27.75 -8.04
C ALA A 152 -0.97 -28.81 -8.76
N PRO A 153 -0.07 -29.51 -8.03
CA PRO A 153 0.82 -30.51 -8.62
C PRO A 153 0.06 -31.55 -9.46
N GLY A 154 0.62 -31.91 -10.62
CA GLY A 154 0.06 -32.88 -11.55
C GLY A 154 -0.94 -32.32 -12.57
N THR A 155 -1.22 -31.01 -12.55
CA THR A 155 -2.11 -30.35 -13.54
C THR A 155 -1.34 -29.48 -14.54
N SER A 156 -0.03 -29.27 -14.36
CA SER A 156 0.75 -28.30 -15.13
C SER A 156 0.85 -28.67 -16.62
N ASP A 157 0.93 -29.94 -16.98
CA ASP A 157 1.00 -30.38 -18.38
C ASP A 157 -0.30 -30.10 -19.13
N HIS A 158 -1.45 -30.47 -18.58
CA HIS A 158 -2.76 -30.19 -19.18
C HIS A 158 -3.03 -28.69 -19.35
N ASN A 159 -2.62 -27.88 -18.34
CA ASN A 159 -2.72 -26.43 -18.45
C ASN A 159 -1.81 -25.87 -19.53
N ALA A 160 -0.58 -26.41 -19.70
CA ALA A 160 0.35 -25.99 -20.74
C ALA A 160 -0.13 -26.39 -22.14
N GLU A 161 -0.74 -27.57 -22.32
CA GLU A 161 -1.35 -28.01 -23.58
C GLU A 161 -2.52 -27.09 -23.95
N SER A 162 -3.39 -26.76 -23.01
CA SER A 162 -4.52 -25.87 -23.19
C SER A 162 -4.09 -24.44 -23.56
N LEU A 163 -3.05 -23.93 -22.88
CA LEU A 163 -2.44 -22.64 -23.22
C LEU A 163 -1.91 -22.67 -24.67
N ALA A 164 -1.19 -23.74 -25.05
CA ALA A 164 -0.63 -23.86 -26.40
C ALA A 164 -1.74 -23.94 -27.47
N ALA A 165 -2.84 -24.62 -27.20
CA ALA A 165 -4.01 -24.69 -28.09
C ALA A 165 -4.60 -23.29 -28.31
N GLY A 166 -4.89 -22.53 -27.25
CA GLY A 166 -5.41 -21.16 -27.34
C GLY A 166 -4.43 -20.20 -28.05
N TYR A 167 -3.15 -20.30 -27.73
CA TYR A 167 -2.10 -19.49 -28.37
C TYR A 167 -2.05 -19.72 -29.89
N ASN A 168 -2.07 -20.97 -30.32
CA ASN A 168 -2.01 -21.32 -31.74
C ASN A 168 -3.31 -20.98 -32.47
N TRP A 169 -4.48 -21.12 -31.82
CA TRP A 169 -5.77 -20.80 -32.41
C TRP A 169 -5.84 -19.31 -32.78
N ILE A 170 -5.48 -18.41 -31.89
CA ILE A 170 -5.56 -16.97 -32.12
C ILE A 170 -4.52 -16.48 -33.16
N LEU A 171 -3.39 -17.16 -33.32
CA LEU A 171 -2.42 -16.86 -34.38
C LEU A 171 -3.02 -17.01 -35.77
N ASN A 172 -3.94 -17.94 -35.94
CA ASN A 172 -4.63 -18.22 -37.22
C ASN A 172 -5.95 -17.44 -37.35
N TYR A 173 -6.35 -16.71 -36.31
CA TYR A 173 -7.57 -15.91 -36.32
C TYR A 173 -7.33 -14.56 -37.01
N PRO A 174 -8.23 -14.11 -37.91
CA PRO A 174 -8.00 -12.90 -38.72
C PRO A 174 -8.22 -11.60 -37.92
N VAL A 175 -7.47 -11.42 -36.83
CA VAL A 175 -7.54 -10.21 -35.98
C VAL A 175 -6.25 -9.39 -36.08
N LYS A 176 -6.40 -8.08 -36.20
CA LYS A 176 -5.28 -7.13 -36.11
C LYS A 176 -5.33 -6.40 -34.78
N PHE A 177 -4.81 -7.05 -33.75
CA PHE A 177 -4.68 -6.45 -32.42
C PHE A 177 -3.35 -5.67 -32.32
N PRO A 178 -3.32 -4.49 -31.69
CA PRO A 178 -2.08 -3.75 -31.43
C PRO A 178 -1.13 -4.59 -30.58
N LYS A 179 0.12 -4.72 -31.01
CA LYS A 179 1.14 -5.42 -30.23
C LYS A 179 1.88 -4.44 -29.32
N LEU A 180 2.34 -4.95 -28.19
CA LEU A 180 3.23 -4.24 -27.31
C LEU A 180 4.58 -3.97 -28.02
N HIS A 181 5.15 -2.79 -27.78
CA HIS A 181 6.53 -2.53 -28.17
C HIS A 181 7.46 -3.47 -27.41
N PRO A 182 8.55 -3.95 -28.03
CA PRO A 182 9.58 -4.69 -27.32
C PRO A 182 10.10 -3.89 -26.14
N SER A 183 10.22 -4.53 -25.00
CA SER A 183 10.78 -3.89 -23.81
C SER A 183 12.30 -4.05 -23.78
N THR A 184 12.98 -3.01 -23.30
CA THR A 184 14.43 -3.00 -23.09
C THR A 184 14.82 -3.02 -21.62
N LEU A 185 13.84 -3.21 -20.73
CA LEU A 185 14.08 -3.20 -19.29
C LEU A 185 14.91 -4.42 -18.85
N PRO A 186 15.80 -4.25 -17.85
CA PRO A 186 16.59 -5.34 -17.31
C PRO A 186 15.68 -6.41 -16.68
N GLU A 187 16.14 -7.65 -16.77
CA GLU A 187 15.54 -8.78 -16.04
C GLU A 187 15.66 -8.57 -14.52
N GLY A 188 14.85 -9.30 -13.76
CA GLY A 188 14.95 -9.33 -12.29
C GLY A 188 14.03 -8.35 -11.57
N ARG A 189 13.13 -7.68 -12.29
CA ARG A 189 12.08 -6.88 -11.62
C ARG A 189 11.14 -7.76 -10.82
N LEU A 190 10.65 -7.20 -9.70
CA LEU A 190 9.68 -7.84 -8.82
C LEU A 190 8.26 -7.43 -9.21
N THR A 191 7.31 -8.28 -8.89
CA THR A 191 5.87 -7.97 -8.98
C THR A 191 5.36 -7.91 -7.55
N LEU A 192 5.05 -6.71 -7.07
CA LEU A 192 4.61 -6.47 -5.69
C LEU A 192 3.43 -5.51 -5.65
N ASN A 193 2.60 -5.64 -4.63
CA ASN A 193 1.61 -4.64 -4.23
C ASN A 193 2.06 -3.90 -2.96
N GLY A 194 1.29 -2.88 -2.55
CA GLY A 194 1.64 -2.05 -1.39
C GLY A 194 1.72 -2.85 -0.09
N ASN A 195 0.81 -3.79 0.14
CA ASN A 195 0.80 -4.60 1.36
C ASN A 195 1.98 -5.58 1.43
N GLU A 196 2.34 -6.20 0.31
CA GLU A 196 3.54 -7.05 0.23
C GLU A 196 4.80 -6.22 0.51
N ALA A 197 4.87 -5.00 -0.03
CA ALA A 197 5.98 -4.09 0.22
C ALA A 197 6.06 -3.61 1.69
N ILE A 198 4.92 -3.33 2.34
CA ILE A 198 4.85 -3.03 3.78
C ILE A 198 5.35 -4.23 4.60
N ALA A 199 4.91 -5.44 4.27
CA ALA A 199 5.36 -6.66 4.95
C ALA A 199 6.88 -6.86 4.80
N LEU A 200 7.42 -6.73 3.59
CA LEU A 200 8.87 -6.83 3.34
C LEU A 200 9.65 -5.71 4.03
N GLY A 201 9.13 -4.49 4.03
CA GLY A 201 9.72 -3.35 4.73
C GLY A 201 9.78 -3.55 6.25
N SER A 202 8.74 -4.16 6.84
CA SER A 202 8.72 -4.48 8.27
C SER A 202 9.75 -5.55 8.66
N ILE A 203 9.91 -6.59 7.81
CA ILE A 203 10.95 -7.61 7.97
C ILE A 203 12.34 -6.96 7.88
N ALA A 204 12.56 -6.13 6.85
CA ALA A 204 13.83 -5.43 6.63
C ALA A 204 14.18 -4.46 7.76
N ALA A 205 13.17 -3.85 8.39
CA ALA A 205 13.32 -3.03 9.60
C ALA A 205 13.70 -3.83 10.85
N GLY A 206 13.59 -5.15 10.84
CA GLY A 206 13.89 -5.97 12.01
C GLY A 206 12.69 -6.17 12.95
N MET A 207 11.47 -6.09 12.44
CA MET A 207 10.26 -6.45 13.19
C MET A 207 10.38 -7.87 13.79
N LYS A 208 9.94 -8.02 15.04
CA LYS A 208 9.95 -9.30 15.76
C LYS A 208 8.57 -9.80 16.18
N PHE A 209 7.58 -8.94 16.17
CA PHE A 209 6.21 -9.31 16.54
C PHE A 209 5.19 -8.60 15.66
N PHE A 210 4.27 -9.35 15.11
CA PHE A 210 3.13 -8.84 14.36
C PHE A 210 1.83 -9.47 14.88
N ALA A 211 0.87 -8.63 15.27
CA ALA A 211 -0.46 -9.07 15.63
C ALA A 211 -1.51 -8.45 14.71
N PHE A 212 -2.58 -9.16 14.45
CA PHE A 212 -3.67 -8.68 13.61
C PHE A 212 -4.99 -9.35 13.89
N TYR A 213 -6.09 -8.68 13.58
CA TYR A 213 -7.39 -9.28 13.31
C TYR A 213 -7.67 -9.13 11.81
N PRO A 214 -8.18 -10.17 11.10
CA PRO A 214 -8.39 -10.11 9.66
C PRO A 214 -9.36 -9.01 9.25
N MET A 215 -8.85 -7.93 8.66
CA MET A 215 -9.61 -6.78 8.19
C MET A 215 -9.18 -6.38 6.77
N THR A 216 -10.10 -6.44 5.81
CA THR A 216 -9.85 -5.98 4.44
C THR A 216 -9.67 -4.45 4.42
N PRO A 217 -8.64 -3.90 3.70
CA PRO A 217 -7.68 -4.58 2.82
C PRO A 217 -6.36 -4.98 3.50
N ALA A 218 -6.15 -4.80 4.80
CA ALA A 218 -4.88 -5.03 5.48
C ALA A 218 -4.48 -6.52 5.60
N THR A 219 -5.41 -7.47 5.42
CA THR A 219 -5.19 -8.92 5.67
C THR A 219 -4.03 -9.51 4.84
N SER A 220 -3.77 -9.01 3.64
CA SER A 220 -2.68 -9.52 2.80
C SER A 220 -1.28 -9.22 3.35
N ILE A 221 -1.12 -8.22 4.24
CA ILE A 221 0.11 -8.02 5.03
C ILE A 221 0.37 -9.26 5.89
N ALA A 222 -0.66 -9.71 6.62
CA ALA A 222 -0.56 -10.90 7.47
C ALA A 222 -0.24 -12.17 6.67
N THR A 223 -0.89 -12.35 5.51
CA THR A 223 -0.65 -13.51 4.64
C THR A 223 0.79 -13.52 4.12
N THR A 224 1.32 -12.37 3.73
CA THR A 224 2.72 -12.24 3.27
C THR A 224 3.68 -12.54 4.41
N LEU A 225 3.47 -11.95 5.59
CA LEU A 225 4.31 -12.18 6.77
C LEU A 225 4.30 -13.65 7.21
N ALA A 226 3.13 -14.31 7.21
CA ALA A 226 3.01 -15.71 7.57
C ALA A 226 3.87 -16.63 6.70
N GLY A 227 4.02 -16.29 5.41
CA GLY A 227 4.88 -17.02 4.49
C GLY A 227 6.38 -16.92 4.81
N HIS A 228 6.80 -15.96 5.63
CA HIS A 228 8.21 -15.69 5.96
C HIS A 228 8.54 -15.86 7.44
N ALA A 229 7.55 -16.00 8.33
CA ALA A 229 7.74 -15.94 9.77
C ALA A 229 8.77 -16.93 10.30
N ALA A 230 8.70 -18.19 9.87
CA ALA A 230 9.62 -19.23 10.32
C ALA A 230 11.07 -19.01 9.84
N GLN A 231 11.24 -18.52 8.59
CA GLN A 231 12.57 -18.30 8.01
C GLN A 231 13.25 -17.04 8.59
N MET A 232 12.45 -16.00 8.89
CA MET A 232 12.95 -14.70 9.35
C MET A 232 12.85 -14.50 10.86
N GLU A 233 12.45 -15.55 11.59
CA GLU A 233 12.45 -15.63 13.06
C GLU A 233 11.69 -14.46 13.74
N PHE A 234 10.42 -14.27 13.37
CA PHE A 234 9.50 -13.38 14.06
C PHE A 234 8.18 -14.08 14.38
N VAL A 235 7.47 -13.55 15.36
CA VAL A 235 6.16 -14.07 15.80
C VAL A 235 5.05 -13.35 15.04
N ILE A 236 4.08 -14.13 14.56
CA ILE A 236 2.82 -13.64 14.00
C ILE A 236 1.65 -14.23 14.78
N GLU A 237 0.72 -13.38 15.22
CA GLU A 237 -0.43 -13.77 16.02
C GLU A 237 -1.74 -13.22 15.45
N GLN A 238 -2.69 -14.11 15.20
CA GLN A 238 -4.05 -13.73 14.85
C GLN A 238 -4.87 -13.60 16.13
N ALA A 239 -5.17 -12.37 16.52
CA ALA A 239 -5.94 -12.06 17.71
C ALA A 239 -7.44 -12.28 17.49
N GLU A 240 -8.21 -12.32 18.59
CA GLU A 240 -9.68 -12.45 18.58
C GLU A 240 -10.40 -11.18 18.06
N ASP A 241 -9.78 -10.00 18.26
CA ASP A 241 -10.26 -8.70 17.80
C ASP A 241 -9.11 -7.69 17.68
N GLU A 242 -9.40 -6.47 17.24
CA GLU A 242 -8.43 -5.40 17.07
C GLU A 242 -7.89 -4.86 18.40
N ILE A 243 -8.70 -4.89 19.48
CA ILE A 243 -8.27 -4.47 20.82
C ILE A 243 -7.16 -5.40 21.30
N SER A 244 -7.39 -6.70 21.22
CA SER A 244 -6.38 -7.71 21.56
C SER A 244 -5.12 -7.59 20.71
N ALA A 245 -5.28 -7.40 19.39
CA ALA A 245 -4.15 -7.30 18.46
C ALA A 245 -3.22 -6.13 18.81
N VAL A 246 -3.75 -4.92 19.02
CA VAL A 246 -2.93 -3.75 19.32
C VAL A 246 -2.29 -3.84 20.70
N ASN A 247 -2.98 -4.40 21.69
CA ASN A 247 -2.42 -4.59 23.04
C ASN A 247 -1.32 -5.64 23.06
N MET A 248 -1.43 -6.73 22.29
CA MET A 248 -0.36 -7.70 22.09
C MET A 248 0.88 -7.04 21.47
N ALA A 249 0.69 -6.18 20.45
CA ALA A 249 1.81 -5.47 19.80
C ALA A 249 2.49 -4.48 20.76
N VAL A 250 1.72 -3.73 21.55
CA VAL A 250 2.26 -2.80 22.56
C VAL A 250 2.99 -3.59 23.66
N GLY A 251 2.42 -4.69 24.17
CA GLY A 251 3.06 -5.54 25.17
C GLY A 251 4.36 -6.16 24.67
N ALA A 252 4.39 -6.68 23.43
CA ALA A 252 5.59 -7.21 22.80
C ALA A 252 6.67 -6.12 22.65
N SER A 253 6.27 -4.93 22.21
CA SER A 253 7.18 -3.80 22.08
C SER A 253 7.71 -3.34 23.43
N PHE A 254 6.86 -3.26 24.46
CA PHE A 254 7.29 -2.97 25.83
C PHE A 254 8.34 -3.97 26.32
N ALA A 255 8.21 -5.24 25.97
CA ALA A 255 9.19 -6.29 26.27
C ALA A 255 10.45 -6.26 25.39
N GLY A 256 10.56 -5.33 24.45
CA GLY A 256 11.76 -5.11 23.62
C GLY A 256 11.68 -5.67 22.19
N ALA A 257 10.58 -6.28 21.79
CA ALA A 257 10.38 -6.80 20.45
C ALA A 257 9.76 -5.70 19.55
N PRO A 258 10.48 -5.18 18.52
CA PRO A 258 9.87 -4.24 17.57
C PRO A 258 8.58 -4.82 16.99
N ALA A 259 7.45 -4.12 17.19
CA ALA A 259 6.13 -4.67 16.92
C ALA A 259 5.32 -3.81 15.94
N MET A 260 4.46 -4.49 15.19
CA MET A 260 3.53 -3.88 14.24
C MET A 260 2.13 -4.50 14.39
N VAL A 261 1.11 -3.70 14.12
CA VAL A 261 -0.26 -4.13 13.92
C VAL A 261 -0.79 -3.54 12.62
N ALA A 262 -1.69 -4.26 11.93
CA ALA A 262 -2.30 -3.78 10.70
C ALA A 262 -3.82 -3.97 10.72
N THR A 263 -4.55 -2.95 10.28
CA THR A 263 -6.02 -2.92 10.26
C THR A 263 -6.55 -1.94 9.20
N SER A 264 -7.86 -1.71 9.19
CA SER A 264 -8.55 -0.67 8.41
C SER A 264 -9.22 0.33 9.37
N GLY A 265 -9.78 1.44 8.85
CA GLY A 265 -10.37 2.49 9.68
C GLY A 265 -11.37 2.02 10.74
N GLY A 266 -12.25 1.07 10.39
CA GLY A 266 -13.21 0.51 11.34
C GLY A 266 -12.57 -0.27 12.49
N GLY A 267 -11.54 -1.08 12.22
CA GLY A 267 -10.79 -1.77 13.27
C GLY A 267 -9.88 -0.83 14.05
N PHE A 268 -9.32 0.17 13.38
CA PHE A 268 -8.54 1.21 14.06
C PHE A 268 -9.37 2.00 15.09
N ALA A 269 -10.67 2.15 14.87
CA ALA A 269 -11.56 2.77 15.84
C ALA A 269 -11.57 2.05 17.21
N LEU A 270 -11.37 0.73 17.21
CA LEU A 270 -11.25 -0.07 18.42
C LEU A 270 -9.88 0.02 19.10
N MET A 271 -8.85 0.48 18.36
CA MET A 271 -7.46 0.58 18.85
C MET A 271 -7.14 1.91 19.54
N THR A 272 -8.02 2.89 19.47
CA THR A 272 -7.72 4.30 19.84
C THR A 272 -7.32 4.50 21.29
N GLU A 273 -7.87 3.73 22.22
CA GLU A 273 -7.45 3.78 23.63
C GLU A 273 -6.01 3.30 23.80
N THR A 274 -5.65 2.17 23.16
CA THR A 274 -4.29 1.63 23.23
C THR A 274 -3.26 2.53 22.54
N VAL A 275 -3.65 3.33 21.54
CA VAL A 275 -2.79 4.39 20.98
C VAL A 275 -2.44 5.42 22.05
N SER A 276 -3.42 5.79 22.91
CA SER A 276 -3.20 6.66 24.05
C SER A 276 -2.29 6.03 25.10
N LEU A 277 -2.52 4.74 25.41
CA LEU A 277 -1.66 3.97 26.31
C LEU A 277 -0.21 3.93 25.81
N ALA A 278 0.01 3.67 24.52
CA ALA A 278 1.34 3.67 23.91
C ALA A 278 2.02 5.06 24.04
N GLY A 279 1.24 6.14 23.95
CA GLY A 279 1.72 7.50 24.20
C GLY A 279 2.12 7.74 25.66
N MET A 280 1.31 7.27 26.63
CA MET A 280 1.56 7.38 28.06
C MET A 280 2.77 6.56 28.51
N THR A 281 2.81 5.30 28.11
CA THR A 281 3.92 4.37 28.46
C THR A 281 5.16 4.55 27.57
N GLU A 282 5.12 5.52 26.66
CA GLU A 282 6.21 5.80 25.73
C GLU A 282 6.71 4.52 25.02
N THR A 283 5.76 3.68 24.61
CA THR A 283 6.02 2.40 23.97
C THR A 283 5.91 2.56 22.45
N PRO A 284 6.99 2.29 21.69
CA PRO A 284 6.95 2.39 20.23
C PRO A 284 6.10 1.28 19.63
N VAL A 285 5.26 1.62 18.70
CA VAL A 285 4.50 0.67 17.90
C VAL A 285 4.25 1.23 16.51
N VAL A 286 4.35 0.39 15.48
CA VAL A 286 3.95 0.76 14.12
C VAL A 286 2.55 0.27 13.86
N ILE A 287 1.66 1.16 13.45
CA ILE A 287 0.25 0.86 13.16
C ILE A 287 0.00 1.16 11.69
N VAL A 288 -0.31 0.11 10.92
CA VAL A 288 -0.70 0.26 9.52
C VAL A 288 -2.22 0.39 9.44
N VAL A 289 -2.70 1.49 8.86
CA VAL A 289 -4.12 1.70 8.60
C VAL A 289 -4.35 1.71 7.10
N ALA A 290 -4.91 0.63 6.58
CA ALA A 290 -5.28 0.51 5.18
C ALA A 290 -6.73 0.97 5.01
N GLN A 291 -6.90 2.20 4.49
CA GLN A 291 -8.17 2.89 4.40
C GLN A 291 -9.11 2.27 3.37
N ARG A 292 -10.40 2.36 3.66
CA ARG A 292 -11.52 2.00 2.78
C ARG A 292 -12.71 2.91 3.07
N PRO A 293 -13.71 3.02 2.15
CA PRO A 293 -14.89 3.84 2.43
C PRO A 293 -15.61 3.42 3.70
N GLY A 294 -15.79 4.39 4.62
CA GLY A 294 -16.63 4.32 5.80
C GLY A 294 -17.97 5.03 5.58
N PRO A 295 -18.73 5.34 6.65
CA PRO A 295 -18.50 4.92 8.04
C PRO A 295 -18.83 3.44 8.30
N SER A 296 -18.42 2.92 9.46
CA SER A 296 -18.57 1.51 9.86
C SER A 296 -17.92 0.57 8.83
N THR A 297 -18.62 -0.48 8.41
CA THR A 297 -18.12 -1.43 7.40
C THR A 297 -17.95 -0.79 6.02
N GLY A 298 -18.84 0.14 5.66
CA GLY A 298 -18.81 0.89 4.40
C GLY A 298 -18.74 0.01 3.15
N LEU A 299 -17.72 0.23 2.33
CA LEU A 299 -17.43 -0.56 1.14
C LEU A 299 -16.08 -1.27 1.30
N PRO A 300 -16.04 -2.50 1.86
CA PRO A 300 -14.79 -3.16 2.29
C PRO A 300 -13.73 -3.36 1.22
N THR A 301 -14.15 -3.48 -0.04
CA THR A 301 -13.30 -3.80 -1.18
C THR A 301 -13.11 -2.63 -2.15
N ARG A 302 -13.33 -1.40 -1.64
CA ARG A 302 -13.19 -0.16 -2.39
C ARG A 302 -12.19 0.75 -1.71
N THR A 303 -11.75 1.79 -2.45
CA THR A 303 -10.71 2.70 -1.96
C THR A 303 -11.26 4.06 -1.57
N GLU A 304 -10.72 4.63 -0.50
CA GLU A 304 -10.95 6.00 -0.05
C GLU A 304 -9.78 6.45 0.84
N GLN A 305 -9.57 7.76 1.00
CA GLN A 305 -8.57 8.37 1.87
C GLN A 305 -9.24 9.21 2.95
N SER A 306 -10.19 8.61 3.70
CA SER A 306 -11.08 9.35 4.61
C SER A 306 -10.70 9.26 6.10
N ASP A 307 -9.61 8.57 6.44
CA ASP A 307 -9.21 8.35 7.84
C ASP A 307 -8.04 9.22 8.31
N LEU A 308 -7.55 10.17 7.51
CA LEU A 308 -6.40 11.02 7.89
C LEU A 308 -6.65 11.79 9.18
N GLU A 309 -7.75 12.54 9.26
CA GLU A 309 -8.06 13.32 10.47
C GLU A 309 -8.34 12.41 11.67
N PHE A 310 -8.95 11.25 11.45
CA PHE A 310 -9.18 10.26 12.48
C PHE A 310 -7.87 9.72 13.07
N VAL A 311 -6.92 9.31 12.23
CA VAL A 311 -5.58 8.83 12.66
C VAL A 311 -4.81 9.95 13.35
N LEU A 312 -4.87 11.16 12.83
CA LEU A 312 -4.19 12.33 13.39
C LEU A 312 -4.63 12.65 14.81
N HIS A 313 -5.94 12.50 15.09
CA HIS A 313 -6.54 12.85 16.38
C HIS A 313 -6.90 11.63 17.24
N SER A 314 -6.49 10.43 16.87
CA SER A 314 -6.76 9.21 17.61
C SER A 314 -6.03 9.17 18.96
N GLY A 315 -6.65 8.55 19.95
CA GLY A 315 -6.18 8.56 21.34
C GLY A 315 -6.40 9.90 22.02
N HIS A 316 -6.84 9.86 23.27
CA HIS A 316 -7.05 11.08 24.05
C HIS A 316 -5.74 11.56 24.68
N GLY A 317 -5.71 12.84 25.08
CA GLY A 317 -4.52 13.49 25.63
C GLY A 317 -3.52 13.95 24.54
N GLU A 318 -2.41 14.53 24.99
CA GLU A 318 -1.40 15.13 24.11
C GLU A 318 -0.11 14.32 24.16
N PHE A 319 0.28 13.75 23.04
CA PHE A 319 1.51 12.99 22.86
C PHE A 319 1.97 13.01 21.40
N PRO A 320 3.28 12.85 21.13
CA PRO A 320 3.82 12.88 19.77
C PRO A 320 3.42 11.65 18.97
N ARG A 321 3.34 11.83 17.65
CA ARG A 321 3.18 10.75 16.65
C ARG A 321 3.74 11.17 15.31
N ALA A 322 3.94 10.22 14.41
CA ALA A 322 4.23 10.49 13.01
C ALA A 322 3.29 9.69 12.11
N ILE A 323 2.93 10.26 10.94
CA ILE A 323 2.05 9.62 9.96
C ILE A 323 2.70 9.67 8.60
N PHE A 324 3.11 8.51 8.10
CA PHE A 324 3.64 8.31 6.76
C PHE A 324 2.53 7.87 5.80
N THR A 325 2.59 8.39 4.57
CA THR A 325 1.56 8.17 3.54
C THR A 325 2.21 7.76 2.22
N PRO A 326 2.62 6.50 2.07
CA PRO A 326 3.25 6.04 0.84
C PRO A 326 2.31 6.21 -0.36
N GLY A 327 2.84 6.67 -1.48
CA GLY A 327 2.10 6.88 -2.72
C GLY A 327 2.35 5.80 -3.79
N ASP A 328 3.34 4.94 -3.58
CA ASP A 328 3.68 3.82 -4.46
C ASP A 328 4.27 2.63 -3.67
N VAL A 329 4.59 1.55 -4.37
CA VAL A 329 5.05 0.30 -3.77
C VAL A 329 6.45 0.43 -3.17
N GLU A 330 7.36 1.18 -3.82
CA GLU A 330 8.69 1.44 -3.30
C GLU A 330 8.63 2.27 -2.02
N GLN A 331 7.76 3.28 -2.00
CA GLN A 331 7.53 4.09 -0.80
C GLN A 331 6.89 3.27 0.33
N CYS A 332 6.01 2.29 0.03
CA CYS A 332 5.50 1.36 1.03
C CYS A 332 6.62 0.62 1.77
N PHE A 333 7.62 0.13 1.04
CA PHE A 333 8.79 -0.53 1.63
C PHE A 333 9.63 0.43 2.48
N HIS A 334 10.09 1.54 1.91
CA HIS A 334 11.02 2.45 2.57
C HIS A 334 10.40 3.22 3.73
N LEU A 335 9.15 3.68 3.60
CA LEU A 335 8.48 4.42 4.67
C LEU A 335 8.06 3.50 5.82
N THR A 336 7.82 2.20 5.59
CA THR A 336 7.63 1.25 6.67
C THR A 336 8.91 1.09 7.49
N ILE A 337 10.07 0.98 6.85
CA ILE A 337 11.36 0.96 7.56
C ILE A 337 11.55 2.25 8.36
N LYS A 338 11.29 3.41 7.74
CA LYS A 338 11.38 4.71 8.43
C LYS A 338 10.40 4.81 9.61
N ALA A 339 9.19 4.25 9.48
CA ALA A 339 8.20 4.21 10.57
C ALA A 339 8.74 3.45 11.79
N PHE A 340 9.37 2.29 11.59
CA PHE A 340 10.02 1.56 12.67
C PHE A 340 11.19 2.34 13.29
N GLN A 341 12.05 2.94 12.47
CA GLN A 341 13.18 3.75 12.96
C GLN A 341 12.68 4.91 13.83
N VAL A 342 11.67 5.64 13.35
CA VAL A 342 11.09 6.77 14.09
C VAL A 342 10.39 6.30 15.36
N ALA A 343 9.59 5.22 15.31
CA ALA A 343 8.92 4.69 16.49
C ALA A 343 9.92 4.30 17.58
N GLN A 344 10.94 3.54 17.22
CA GLN A 344 11.96 3.06 18.17
C GLN A 344 12.83 4.19 18.71
N LYS A 345 13.21 5.17 17.87
CA LYS A 345 14.06 6.29 18.29
C LYS A 345 13.34 7.22 19.26
N TYR A 346 12.05 7.49 19.01
CA TYR A 346 11.28 8.47 19.78
C TYR A 346 10.35 7.85 20.82
N ASN A 347 10.32 6.52 20.96
CA ASN A 347 9.43 5.83 21.89
C ASN A 347 7.98 6.36 21.74
N THR A 348 7.40 6.21 20.56
CA THR A 348 6.08 6.78 20.24
C THR A 348 5.35 5.92 19.21
N PRO A 349 4.00 5.92 19.19
CA PRO A 349 3.27 5.29 18.11
C PRO A 349 3.50 6.02 16.78
N VAL A 350 3.69 5.25 15.70
CA VAL A 350 3.89 5.75 14.34
C VAL A 350 2.95 5.03 13.39
N PHE A 351 2.36 5.77 12.46
CA PHE A 351 1.36 5.29 11.53
C PHE A 351 1.90 5.20 10.11
N VAL A 352 1.51 4.13 9.40
CA VAL A 352 1.59 4.03 7.95
C VAL A 352 0.17 4.02 7.43
N LEU A 353 -0.24 5.12 6.83
CA LEU A 353 -1.60 5.33 6.34
C LEU A 353 -1.63 5.08 4.84
N THR A 354 -2.17 3.94 4.44
CA THR A 354 -2.37 3.51 3.05
C THR A 354 -3.86 3.38 2.74
N ASP A 355 -4.22 2.88 1.56
CA ASP A 355 -5.61 2.63 1.18
C ASP A 355 -5.72 1.36 0.33
N GLN A 356 -6.95 0.90 0.07
CA GLN A 356 -7.23 -0.33 -0.66
C GLN A 356 -6.62 -0.33 -2.07
N PHE A 357 -6.62 0.80 -2.77
CA PHE A 357 -6.04 0.86 -4.10
C PHE A 357 -4.54 0.54 -4.10
N LEU A 358 -3.77 1.19 -3.23
CA LEU A 358 -2.33 0.93 -3.10
C LEU A 358 -2.05 -0.46 -2.51
N ALA A 359 -2.85 -0.87 -1.52
CA ALA A 359 -2.72 -2.18 -0.87
C ALA A 359 -2.79 -3.34 -1.86
N ASP A 360 -3.71 -3.27 -2.83
CA ASP A 360 -4.03 -4.38 -3.74
C ASP A 360 -3.48 -4.20 -5.17
N SER A 361 -2.89 -3.03 -5.50
CA SER A 361 -2.40 -2.75 -6.85
C SER A 361 -1.00 -3.28 -7.08
N TYR A 362 -0.85 -4.22 -8.01
CA TYR A 362 0.47 -4.73 -8.39
C TYR A 362 1.21 -3.79 -9.33
N ARG A 363 2.52 -3.69 -9.10
CA ARG A 363 3.48 -2.92 -9.90
C ARG A 363 4.68 -3.79 -10.26
N SER A 364 5.36 -3.43 -11.34
CA SER A 364 6.71 -3.91 -11.60
C SER A 364 7.71 -2.98 -10.92
N VAL A 365 8.41 -3.46 -9.90
CA VAL A 365 9.38 -2.68 -9.11
C VAL A 365 10.79 -3.22 -9.32
N GLY A 366 11.80 -2.37 -9.20
CA GLY A 366 13.18 -2.79 -9.16
C GLY A 366 13.51 -3.56 -7.87
N PRO A 367 14.64 -4.27 -7.82
CA PRO A 367 15.14 -4.83 -6.57
C PRO A 367 15.39 -3.71 -5.56
N PHE A 368 14.98 -3.92 -4.31
CA PHE A 368 15.28 -2.98 -3.24
C PHE A 368 16.78 -3.00 -2.88
N ASP A 369 17.37 -1.81 -2.68
CA ASP A 369 18.74 -1.71 -2.16
C ASP A 369 18.75 -1.99 -0.66
N LEU A 370 19.19 -3.18 -0.30
CA LEU A 370 19.29 -3.61 1.10
C LEU A 370 20.62 -3.22 1.75
N GLY A 371 21.61 -2.76 0.98
CA GLY A 371 22.96 -2.45 1.47
C GLY A 371 23.02 -1.21 2.39
N GLN A 372 22.04 -0.34 2.30
CA GLN A 372 21.92 0.86 3.13
C GLN A 372 21.01 0.69 4.35
N LEU A 373 20.45 -0.50 4.54
CA LEU A 373 19.56 -0.77 5.66
C LEU A 373 20.37 -1.00 6.95
N SER A 374 20.03 -0.25 7.98
CA SER A 374 20.48 -0.51 9.35
C SER A 374 19.33 -1.14 10.11
N PRO A 375 19.34 -2.47 10.34
CA PRO A 375 18.32 -3.12 11.14
C PRO A 375 18.29 -2.49 12.54
N LEU A 376 17.08 -2.37 13.08
CA LEU A 376 16.90 -1.89 14.44
C LEU A 376 17.54 -2.86 15.42
N ASN A 377 18.32 -2.34 16.32
CA ASN A 377 18.82 -3.08 17.47
C ASN A 377 18.45 -2.33 18.76
N PRO A 378 17.20 -2.51 19.25
CA PRO A 378 16.72 -1.80 20.43
C PRO A 378 17.58 -1.99 21.67
N CYS A 379 18.29 -3.10 21.73
CA CYS A 379 19.15 -3.44 22.87
C CYS A 379 20.46 -2.65 22.90
N LEU A 380 21.03 -2.28 21.74
CA LEU A 380 22.29 -1.56 21.69
C LEU A 380 22.11 -0.05 21.92
N ASP A 381 20.98 0.50 21.44
CA ASP A 381 20.71 1.94 21.51
C ASP A 381 20.21 2.38 22.91
N SER A 382 19.74 1.43 23.73
CA SER A 382 19.12 1.71 25.03
C SER A 382 20.04 1.51 26.25
N CYS A 383 21.26 0.98 26.08
CA CYS A 383 22.13 0.57 27.19
C CYS A 383 22.90 1.72 27.90
N VAL A 384 22.48 2.97 27.76
CA VAL A 384 23.28 4.14 28.23
C VAL A 384 22.79 4.72 29.56
N SER A 385 21.79 4.16 30.23
CA SER A 385 21.33 4.69 31.51
C SER A 385 22.27 4.29 32.66
N ALA A 386 22.85 5.31 33.33
CA ALA A 386 23.60 5.12 34.57
C ALA A 386 22.72 4.65 35.76
N ASN A 387 21.42 4.68 35.60
CA ASN A 387 20.44 4.26 36.61
C ASN A 387 19.37 3.35 36.01
N PRO A 388 19.44 2.03 36.23
CA PRO A 388 18.54 1.05 35.62
C PRO A 388 17.10 1.11 36.15
N HIS A 389 16.82 1.91 37.16
CA HIS A 389 15.48 2.04 37.72
C HIS A 389 14.66 3.17 37.09
N LEU A 390 15.27 4.04 36.23
CA LEU A 390 14.57 5.19 35.67
C LEU A 390 14.13 4.94 34.23
N THR A 391 13.04 4.19 34.08
CA THR A 391 12.42 3.87 32.77
C THR A 391 11.95 5.13 32.02
N TYR A 392 11.53 6.18 32.75
CA TYR A 392 10.97 7.41 32.19
C TYR A 392 11.82 8.64 32.54
N LEU A 393 13.13 8.48 32.48
CA LEU A 393 14.11 9.53 32.81
C LEU A 393 13.79 10.85 32.09
N LEU A 394 13.78 11.94 32.83
CA LEU A 394 13.67 13.30 32.28
C LEU A 394 14.98 13.66 31.56
N THR A 395 14.91 13.78 30.24
CA THR A 395 16.04 14.14 29.37
C THR A 395 15.78 15.45 28.64
N GLU A 396 16.82 16.10 28.14
CA GLU A 396 16.68 17.30 27.31
C GLU A 396 15.91 17.03 26.01
N SER A 397 16.15 15.88 25.38
CA SER A 397 15.45 15.47 24.15
C SER A 397 14.01 15.00 24.37
N GLY A 398 13.62 14.71 25.61
CA GLY A 398 12.37 14.03 25.95
C GLY A 398 12.39 12.51 25.72
N ILE A 399 13.46 11.97 25.15
CA ILE A 399 13.62 10.54 24.86
C ILE A 399 14.28 9.85 26.03
N SER A 400 13.56 8.96 26.71
CA SER A 400 14.13 8.13 27.77
C SER A 400 14.85 6.92 27.18
N PRO A 401 15.97 6.48 27.77
CA PRO A 401 16.55 5.19 27.43
C PRO A 401 15.56 4.07 27.76
N ARG A 402 15.45 3.07 26.88
CA ARG A 402 14.54 1.95 27.12
C ARG A 402 15.18 0.89 28.00
N ILE A 403 14.43 0.41 28.96
CA ILE A 403 14.79 -0.70 29.84
C ILE A 403 13.76 -1.81 29.55
N PHE A 404 14.25 -3.02 29.30
CA PHE A 404 13.41 -4.14 28.94
C PHE A 404 13.31 -5.15 30.10
N PRO A 405 12.14 -5.74 30.35
CA PRO A 405 12.00 -6.83 31.32
C PRO A 405 12.94 -7.99 30.99
N GLY A 406 13.71 -8.44 31.98
CA GLY A 406 14.62 -9.58 31.85
C GLY A 406 15.98 -9.32 31.18
N MET A 407 16.31 -8.07 30.79
CA MET A 407 17.57 -7.74 30.12
C MET A 407 18.73 -7.30 31.05
N THR A 408 18.59 -7.52 32.33
CA THR A 408 19.49 -6.97 33.35
C THR A 408 20.94 -7.46 33.31
N SER A 409 21.28 -8.51 32.57
CA SER A 409 22.64 -9.11 32.65
C SER A 409 23.64 -8.64 31.59
N GLN A 410 23.22 -8.05 30.50
CA GLN A 410 24.12 -7.65 29.41
C GLN A 410 24.32 -6.14 29.26
N CYS A 411 23.31 -5.33 29.57
CA CYS A 411 23.34 -3.88 29.41
C CYS A 411 23.65 -3.12 30.71
N VAL A 412 23.41 -3.74 31.87
CA VAL A 412 23.70 -3.17 33.19
C VAL A 412 24.72 -4.02 33.89
N ARG A 413 25.94 -3.50 34.03
CA ARG A 413 26.97 -4.09 34.92
C ARG A 413 26.56 -3.90 36.37
N ALA A 414 25.55 -4.58 36.84
CA ALA A 414 25.37 -4.70 38.29
C ALA A 414 24.26 -5.71 38.65
N SER A 415 24.66 -6.58 39.53
CA SER A 415 23.88 -7.26 40.56
C SER A 415 22.63 -8.04 40.18
N SER A 416 22.71 -9.29 40.37
CA SER A 416 21.84 -10.35 40.86
C SER A 416 20.46 -9.94 41.41
N SER A 417 19.61 -9.26 40.69
CA SER A 417 18.21 -9.17 41.05
C SER A 417 17.36 -9.01 39.81
N SER A 418 16.26 -9.77 39.75
CA SER A 418 15.19 -9.56 38.80
C SER A 418 14.57 -8.19 39.05
N GLU A 419 15.15 -7.15 38.43
CA GLU A 419 14.61 -5.81 38.56
C GLU A 419 13.27 -5.73 37.83
N LEU A 420 12.26 -5.27 38.53
CA LEU A 420 10.92 -5.07 38.03
C LEU A 420 10.90 -3.79 37.19
N VAL A 421 10.54 -3.91 35.91
CA VAL A 421 10.24 -2.75 35.06
C VAL A 421 8.77 -2.42 35.24
N ILE A 422 8.50 -1.23 35.74
CA ILE A 422 7.14 -0.75 36.03
C ILE A 422 6.68 0.19 34.92
N ALA A 423 5.44 0.02 34.47
CA ALA A 423 4.73 0.94 33.60
C ALA A 423 3.31 1.12 34.15
N ASP A 424 2.76 2.30 34.00
CA ASP A 424 1.42 2.61 34.39
C ASP A 424 0.67 3.39 33.30
N SER A 425 -0.64 3.22 33.22
CA SER A 425 -1.53 4.00 32.36
C SER A 425 -1.86 5.36 32.96
N ASP A 426 -1.72 5.49 34.28
CA ASP A 426 -1.83 6.77 34.98
C ASP A 426 -0.53 7.61 34.83
N GLU A 427 -0.55 8.84 35.33
CA GLU A 427 0.69 9.60 35.38
C GLU A 427 1.67 8.98 36.37
N HIS A 428 2.96 8.99 36.01
CA HIS A 428 3.98 8.24 36.73
C HIS A 428 5.27 9.03 36.93
N THR A 429 6.01 8.63 37.93
CA THR A 429 7.35 9.13 38.21
C THR A 429 8.38 8.56 37.23
N GLN A 430 9.65 9.02 37.31
CA GLN A 430 10.72 8.56 36.42
C GLN A 430 10.99 7.05 36.54
N ASP A 431 10.64 6.43 37.64
CA ASP A 431 10.78 4.99 37.88
C ASP A 431 9.51 4.17 37.56
N GLY A 432 8.48 4.85 37.02
CA GLY A 432 7.23 4.21 36.56
C GLY A 432 6.17 4.01 37.62
N HIS A 433 6.35 4.51 38.85
CA HIS A 433 5.31 4.45 39.87
C HIS A 433 4.25 5.52 39.66
N LEU A 434 2.99 5.15 39.84
CA LEU A 434 1.83 6.04 39.82
C LEU A 434 2.03 7.24 40.75
N THR A 435 1.63 8.43 40.31
CA THR A 435 1.69 9.65 41.10
C THR A 435 0.52 10.60 40.79
N GLU A 436 0.02 11.30 41.81
CA GLU A 436 -0.92 12.41 41.68
C GLU A 436 -0.23 13.77 41.88
N ASP A 437 1.09 13.82 41.95
CA ASP A 437 1.84 15.08 42.09
C ASP A 437 1.75 15.90 40.80
N LEU A 438 1.14 17.08 40.90
CA LEU A 438 0.89 17.98 39.78
C LEU A 438 2.19 18.53 39.15
N SER A 439 3.28 18.64 39.92
CA SER A 439 4.56 19.09 39.41
C SER A 439 5.23 18.02 38.58
N VAL A 440 5.10 16.74 38.97
CA VAL A 440 5.56 15.61 38.19
C VAL A 440 4.74 15.51 36.89
N ARG A 441 3.42 15.69 36.97
CA ARG A 441 2.55 15.72 35.79
C ARG A 441 3.01 16.74 34.74
N ILE A 442 3.31 17.98 35.16
CA ILE A 442 3.81 19.03 34.26
C ILE A 442 5.12 18.58 33.60
N SER A 443 6.09 18.14 34.40
CA SER A 443 7.39 17.74 33.90
C SER A 443 7.34 16.57 32.91
N MET A 444 6.46 15.59 33.15
CA MET A 444 6.30 14.42 32.28
C MET A 444 5.59 14.76 30.97
N VAL A 445 4.57 15.64 31.00
CA VAL A 445 3.93 16.12 29.76
C VAL A 445 4.91 16.88 28.90
N GLU A 446 5.64 17.85 29.49
CA GLU A 446 6.66 18.62 28.78
C GLU A 446 7.76 17.70 28.19
N LYS A 447 8.19 16.69 28.93
CA LYS A 447 9.15 15.70 28.47
C LYS A 447 8.61 14.96 27.23
N ARG A 448 7.39 14.41 27.29
CA ARG A 448 6.77 13.69 26.16
C ARG A 448 6.64 14.58 24.93
N LEU A 449 6.21 15.85 25.11
CA LEU A 449 6.03 16.80 24.00
C LEU A 449 7.36 17.29 23.39
N ARG A 450 8.47 17.39 24.15
CA ARG A 450 9.80 17.74 23.58
C ARG A 450 10.28 16.84 22.47
N LYS A 451 9.81 15.57 22.42
CA LYS A 451 10.10 14.65 21.31
C LYS A 451 9.66 15.19 19.94
N ILE A 452 8.67 16.10 19.91
CA ILE A 452 8.15 16.71 18.69
C ILE A 452 9.24 17.44 17.93
N ASP A 453 10.16 18.11 18.62
CA ASP A 453 11.26 18.85 17.99
C ASP A 453 12.23 17.91 17.28
N GLY A 454 12.52 16.76 17.91
CA GLY A 454 13.30 15.69 17.28
C GLY A 454 12.56 15.08 16.06
N LEU A 455 11.27 14.79 16.21
CA LEU A 455 10.46 14.28 15.10
C LEU A 455 10.44 15.25 13.91
N LYS A 456 10.32 16.55 14.16
CA LYS A 456 10.36 17.59 13.12
C LYS A 456 11.68 17.61 12.37
N SER A 457 12.81 17.37 13.04
CA SER A 457 14.13 17.35 12.40
C SER A 457 14.34 16.18 11.42
N GLU A 458 13.49 15.16 11.48
CA GLU A 458 13.56 13.95 10.64
C GLU A 458 12.37 13.80 9.67
N VAL A 459 11.58 14.84 9.50
CA VAL A 459 10.44 14.80 8.58
C VAL A 459 10.90 14.52 7.16
N VAL A 460 10.26 13.55 6.54
CA VAL A 460 10.39 13.31 5.10
C VAL A 460 9.60 14.42 4.39
N GLY A 461 10.33 15.34 3.74
CA GLY A 461 9.72 16.43 2.99
C GLY A 461 8.88 15.96 1.82
N PRO A 462 7.99 16.83 1.28
CA PRO A 462 7.24 16.50 0.10
C PRO A 462 8.14 16.43 -1.15
N GLU A 463 7.77 15.57 -2.07
CA GLU A 463 8.41 15.39 -3.35
C GLU A 463 7.85 16.42 -4.35
N PHE A 464 8.73 17.25 -4.92
CA PHE A 464 8.38 18.23 -5.95
C PHE A 464 8.82 17.72 -7.33
N ILE A 465 7.87 17.63 -8.30
CA ILE A 465 8.14 17.14 -9.65
C ILE A 465 7.51 18.10 -10.66
N GLY A 466 8.26 18.52 -11.68
CA GLY A 466 7.76 19.33 -12.78
C GLY A 466 8.45 20.68 -12.94
N ALA A 467 7.72 21.68 -13.43
CA ALA A 467 8.25 23.02 -13.70
C ALA A 467 8.74 23.72 -12.41
N ALA A 468 9.93 24.30 -12.43
CA ALA A 468 10.51 24.98 -11.25
C ALA A 468 9.65 26.17 -10.76
N ALA A 469 8.92 26.85 -11.65
CA ALA A 469 7.99 27.92 -11.32
C ALA A 469 6.63 27.62 -12.01
N PRO A 470 5.81 26.75 -11.44
CA PRO A 470 4.59 26.32 -12.09
C PRO A 470 3.49 27.40 -11.99
N GLU A 471 2.69 27.57 -13.05
CA GLU A 471 1.42 28.29 -12.92
C GLU A 471 0.41 27.45 -12.13
N THR A 472 0.37 26.13 -12.38
CA THR A 472 -0.52 25.18 -11.68
C THR A 472 0.29 24.19 -10.87
N LEU A 473 0.03 24.13 -9.58
CA LEU A 473 0.64 23.17 -8.66
C LEU A 473 -0.42 22.22 -8.13
N PHE A 474 -0.24 20.92 -8.38
CA PHE A 474 -1.05 19.89 -7.75
C PHE A 474 -0.45 19.49 -6.42
N VAL A 475 -1.30 19.35 -5.41
CA VAL A 475 -0.94 18.84 -4.08
C VAL A 475 -1.63 17.50 -3.85
N SER A 476 -0.87 16.48 -3.46
CA SER A 476 -1.40 15.13 -3.23
C SER A 476 -0.68 14.42 -2.09
N TRP A 477 -1.27 13.34 -1.62
CA TRP A 477 -0.70 12.42 -0.64
C TRP A 477 -1.18 10.98 -0.89
N GLY A 478 -0.43 10.00 -0.42
CA GLY A 478 -0.82 8.59 -0.54
C GLY A 478 -1.02 8.17 -2.00
N SER A 479 -1.93 7.26 -2.24
CA SER A 479 -2.15 6.58 -3.52
C SER A 479 -2.56 7.48 -4.69
N SER A 480 -3.00 8.72 -4.43
CA SER A 480 -3.31 9.70 -5.49
C SER A 480 -2.08 10.20 -6.25
N ARG A 481 -0.86 10.02 -5.68
CA ARG A 481 0.41 10.48 -6.25
C ARG A 481 0.59 10.11 -7.72
N GLY A 482 0.48 8.83 -8.06
CA GLY A 482 0.73 8.37 -9.43
C GLY A 482 -0.18 9.03 -10.46
N SER A 483 -1.46 9.14 -10.14
CA SER A 483 -2.45 9.77 -11.03
C SER A 483 -2.24 11.28 -11.18
N VAL A 484 -1.77 11.93 -10.14
CA VAL A 484 -1.44 13.36 -10.16
C VAL A 484 -0.21 13.62 -11.02
N ILE A 485 0.83 12.79 -10.90
CA ILE A 485 2.04 12.89 -11.72
C ILE A 485 1.69 12.71 -13.21
N GLU A 486 0.99 11.64 -13.59
CA GLU A 486 0.62 11.43 -14.99
C GLU A 486 -0.32 12.50 -15.54
N ALA A 487 -1.25 13.03 -14.75
CA ALA A 487 -2.09 14.15 -15.16
C ALA A 487 -1.26 15.41 -15.43
N ALA A 488 -0.29 15.70 -14.56
CA ALA A 488 0.64 16.81 -14.74
C ALA A 488 1.50 16.63 -15.99
N ASP A 489 2.01 15.44 -16.27
CA ASP A 489 2.80 15.12 -17.47
C ASP A 489 1.97 15.31 -18.75
N ILE A 490 0.69 14.90 -18.75
CA ILE A 490 -0.22 15.12 -19.87
C ILE A 490 -0.46 16.61 -20.10
N LEU A 491 -0.65 17.39 -19.03
CA LEU A 491 -0.83 18.85 -19.14
C LEU A 491 0.45 19.55 -19.61
N ALA A 492 1.61 19.14 -19.11
CA ALA A 492 2.91 19.63 -19.57
C ALA A 492 3.11 19.36 -21.07
N GLY A 493 2.75 18.17 -21.54
CA GLY A 493 2.75 17.82 -22.97
C GLY A 493 1.78 18.67 -23.83
N ARG A 494 0.78 19.30 -23.21
CA ARG A 494 -0.14 20.28 -23.83
C ARG A 494 0.33 21.74 -23.70
N GLY A 495 1.53 21.96 -23.15
CA GLY A 495 2.14 23.29 -23.00
C GLY A 495 1.79 24.03 -21.71
N TRP A 496 1.22 23.36 -20.71
CA TRP A 496 0.96 23.97 -19.40
C TRP A 496 2.23 24.03 -18.55
N SER A 497 2.39 25.10 -17.78
CA SER A 497 3.41 25.19 -16.72
C SER A 497 2.86 24.57 -15.44
N VAL A 498 3.24 23.31 -15.19
CA VAL A 498 2.65 22.51 -14.12
C VAL A 498 3.71 21.77 -13.32
N ALA A 499 3.46 21.62 -12.03
CA ALA A 499 4.23 20.75 -11.13
C ALA A 499 3.31 20.03 -10.13
N THR A 500 3.88 19.05 -9.44
CA THR A 500 3.22 18.30 -8.36
C THR A 500 4.02 18.41 -7.06
N LEU A 501 3.34 18.44 -5.95
CA LEU A 501 3.88 18.41 -4.60
C LEU A 501 3.22 17.26 -3.84
N ASN A 502 3.95 16.14 -3.73
CA ASN A 502 3.42 14.89 -3.21
C ASN A 502 3.95 14.65 -1.80
N PHE A 503 3.06 14.52 -0.82
CA PHE A 503 3.43 14.34 0.58
C PHE A 503 3.56 12.86 0.94
N LEU A 504 4.75 12.47 1.36
CA LEU A 504 5.10 11.12 1.83
C LEU A 504 4.87 10.97 3.33
N GLN A 505 4.88 12.09 4.03
CA GLN A 505 4.57 12.23 5.45
C GLN A 505 3.65 13.42 5.62
N VAL A 506 2.52 13.21 6.31
CA VAL A 506 1.49 14.22 6.52
C VAL A 506 1.48 14.76 7.96
N TRP A 507 2.24 14.11 8.85
CA TRP A 507 2.42 14.58 10.23
C TRP A 507 3.76 14.11 10.84
N PRO A 508 4.49 14.95 11.62
CA PRO A 508 4.31 16.40 11.68
C PRO A 508 4.60 17.06 10.32
N LEU A 509 4.03 18.23 10.08
CA LEU A 509 4.34 19.07 8.92
C LEU A 509 5.43 20.10 9.30
N ILE A 510 6.27 20.44 8.31
CA ILE A 510 7.26 21.51 8.40
C ILE A 510 6.91 22.56 7.34
N PRO A 511 6.16 23.62 7.72
CA PRO A 511 5.71 24.66 6.79
C PRO A 511 6.84 25.27 5.95
N GLU A 512 8.01 25.42 6.53
CA GLU A 512 9.21 26.00 5.89
C GLU A 512 9.66 25.19 4.66
N ASN A 513 9.33 23.91 4.59
CA ASN A 513 9.73 23.05 3.48
C ASN A 513 8.83 23.19 2.24
N PHE A 514 7.64 23.79 2.37
CA PHE A 514 6.69 23.75 1.26
C PHE A 514 5.79 24.99 1.09
N VAL A 515 5.61 25.85 2.09
CA VAL A 515 4.68 27.00 2.00
C VAL A 515 5.10 27.96 0.89
N SER A 516 6.39 28.25 0.78
CA SER A 516 6.91 29.11 -0.29
C SER A 516 6.63 28.55 -1.70
N ILE A 517 6.59 27.22 -1.84
CA ILE A 517 6.23 26.56 -3.10
C ILE A 517 4.73 26.75 -3.42
N LEU A 518 3.88 26.64 -2.37
CA LEU A 518 2.44 26.88 -2.51
C LEU A 518 2.15 28.34 -2.89
N GLU A 519 2.83 29.30 -2.27
CA GLU A 519 2.65 30.74 -2.48
C GLU A 519 3.15 31.21 -3.87
N ALA A 520 4.17 30.54 -4.41
CA ALA A 520 4.74 30.87 -5.71
C ALA A 520 3.83 30.46 -6.88
N ALA A 521 2.96 29.46 -6.70
CA ALA A 521 2.07 28.98 -7.74
C ALA A 521 0.81 29.86 -7.87
N LYS A 522 0.41 30.15 -9.11
CA LYS A 522 -0.80 30.93 -9.38
C LYS A 522 -2.09 30.17 -9.03
N TYR A 523 -2.09 28.87 -9.32
CA TYR A 523 -3.19 27.97 -9.03
C TYR A 523 -2.68 26.77 -8.25
N VAL A 524 -3.20 26.56 -7.03
CA VAL A 524 -2.93 25.37 -6.22
C VAL A 524 -4.18 24.51 -6.18
N VAL A 525 -4.05 23.25 -6.54
CA VAL A 525 -5.14 22.28 -6.63
C VAL A 525 -4.79 21.05 -5.81
N ALA A 526 -5.53 20.79 -4.74
CA ALA A 526 -5.38 19.52 -4.02
C ALA A 526 -6.19 18.41 -4.72
N VAL A 527 -5.66 17.18 -4.64
CA VAL A 527 -6.32 15.98 -5.18
C VAL A 527 -6.40 14.93 -4.07
N GLU A 528 -7.60 14.61 -3.63
CA GLU A 528 -7.82 13.75 -2.47
C GLU A 528 -8.93 12.72 -2.69
N GLY A 529 -8.68 11.50 -2.25
CA GLY A 529 -9.66 10.40 -2.26
C GLY A 529 -10.65 10.47 -1.09
N ASN A 530 -11.18 11.66 -0.76
CA ASN A 530 -12.18 11.86 0.29
C ASN A 530 -13.12 13.02 -0.05
N ALA A 531 -14.24 13.11 0.66
CA ALA A 531 -15.30 14.10 0.40
C ALA A 531 -15.02 15.50 0.96
N THR A 532 -14.10 15.65 1.93
CA THR A 532 -14.00 16.86 2.76
C THR A 532 -12.68 17.61 2.62
N GLY A 533 -11.70 17.09 1.85
CA GLY A 533 -10.39 17.71 1.68
C GLY A 533 -9.59 17.74 2.99
N GLN A 534 -9.44 16.58 3.61
CA GLN A 534 -8.85 16.47 4.95
C GLN A 534 -7.42 17.00 4.99
N PHE A 535 -6.62 16.71 3.96
CA PHE A 535 -5.25 17.18 3.90
C PHE A 535 -5.16 18.69 3.54
N ALA A 536 -6.00 19.16 2.64
CA ALA A 536 -6.09 20.60 2.34
C ALA A 536 -6.49 21.40 3.60
N ARG A 537 -7.38 20.87 4.45
CA ARG A 537 -7.74 21.46 5.74
C ARG A 537 -6.57 21.40 6.74
N LEU A 538 -5.83 20.30 6.76
CA LEU A 538 -4.64 20.16 7.60
C LEU A 538 -3.57 21.21 7.22
N ILE A 539 -3.27 21.37 5.94
CA ILE A 539 -2.36 22.42 5.46
C ILE A 539 -2.85 23.79 5.94
N ARG A 540 -4.14 24.10 5.78
CA ARG A 540 -4.70 25.38 6.23
C ARG A 540 -4.55 25.59 7.73
N ARG A 541 -4.79 24.56 8.53
CA ARG A 541 -4.66 24.63 9.99
C ARG A 541 -3.23 24.92 10.43
N GLU A 542 -2.25 24.25 9.81
CA GLU A 542 -0.83 24.34 10.23
C GLU A 542 -0.11 25.57 9.64
N THR A 543 -0.58 26.09 8.50
CA THR A 543 0.15 27.13 7.76
C THR A 543 -0.62 28.41 7.53
N GLY A 544 -1.95 28.38 7.67
CA GLY A 544 -2.84 29.46 7.24
C GLY A 544 -3.10 29.50 5.72
N PHE A 545 -2.34 28.75 4.91
CA PHE A 545 -2.51 28.72 3.45
C PHE A 545 -3.81 28.01 3.05
N HIS A 546 -4.67 28.67 2.28
CA HIS A 546 -5.96 28.12 1.87
C HIS A 546 -5.92 27.64 0.42
N ILE A 547 -5.91 26.32 0.23
CA ILE A 547 -6.10 25.71 -1.09
C ILE A 547 -7.55 25.85 -1.50
N LYS A 548 -7.81 26.68 -2.54
CA LYS A 548 -9.18 27.04 -2.96
C LYS A 548 -9.87 25.97 -3.80
N LYS A 549 -9.11 25.17 -4.53
CA LYS A 549 -9.64 24.12 -5.39
C LYS A 549 -9.18 22.76 -4.90
N VAL A 550 -10.13 21.87 -4.64
CA VAL A 550 -9.87 20.47 -4.29
C VAL A 550 -10.64 19.59 -5.26
N ILE A 551 -9.95 18.64 -5.88
CA ILE A 551 -10.55 17.58 -6.68
C ILE A 551 -10.77 16.40 -5.75
N HIS A 552 -12.02 16.11 -5.47
CA HIS A 552 -12.46 15.02 -4.60
C HIS A 552 -12.86 13.78 -5.40
N ARG A 553 -12.50 12.59 -4.91
CA ARG A 553 -13.11 11.33 -5.34
C ARG A 553 -13.48 10.49 -4.13
N PHE A 554 -14.76 10.13 -4.00
CA PHE A 554 -15.30 9.37 -2.86
C PHE A 554 -16.42 8.41 -3.29
N ASP A 555 -16.32 7.91 -4.50
CA ASP A 555 -17.24 6.91 -5.09
C ASP A 555 -16.74 5.45 -4.90
N GLY A 556 -15.63 5.28 -4.17
CA GLY A 556 -15.00 3.99 -3.93
C GLY A 556 -14.08 3.52 -5.06
N LEU A 557 -13.83 4.36 -6.07
CA LEU A 557 -12.93 4.07 -7.18
C LEU A 557 -11.60 4.85 -7.04
N PRO A 558 -10.49 4.33 -7.58
CA PRO A 558 -9.21 5.03 -7.54
C PRO A 558 -9.24 6.28 -8.42
N ILE A 559 -8.54 7.33 -8.00
CA ILE A 559 -8.33 8.53 -8.82
C ILE A 559 -7.50 8.11 -10.05
N THR A 560 -7.92 8.59 -11.24
CA THR A 560 -7.23 8.36 -12.51
C THR A 560 -6.73 9.69 -13.09
N PRO A 561 -5.73 9.68 -13.97
CA PRO A 561 -5.32 10.91 -14.68
C PRO A 561 -6.48 11.58 -15.42
N LYS A 562 -7.31 10.77 -16.10
CA LYS A 562 -8.50 11.30 -16.80
C LYS A 562 -9.47 11.98 -15.85
N TYR A 563 -9.73 11.37 -14.67
CA TYR A 563 -10.62 11.96 -13.66
C TYR A 563 -10.16 13.36 -13.21
N ILE A 564 -8.83 13.56 -13.09
CA ILE A 564 -8.23 14.85 -12.75
C ILE A 564 -8.39 15.83 -13.92
N LEU A 565 -8.01 15.40 -15.14
CA LEU A 565 -8.05 16.24 -16.34
C LEU A 565 -9.45 16.74 -16.69
N ASP A 566 -10.49 15.95 -16.44
CA ASP A 566 -11.88 16.32 -16.67
C ASP A 566 -12.40 17.37 -15.65
N ARG A 567 -11.62 17.68 -14.57
CA ARG A 567 -12.04 18.56 -13.45
C ARG A 567 -11.13 19.76 -13.21
N ILE A 568 -10.06 19.89 -13.99
CA ILE A 568 -9.15 21.03 -13.91
C ILE A 568 -9.60 22.25 -14.80
#